data_8b37602594da2f29d4584a43be7d6822
#
_entry.id   8b37602594da2f29d4584a43be7d6822
#
_cell.length_a   1.000
_cell.length_b   1.000
_cell.length_c   1.000
_cell.angle_alpha   90.00
_cell.angle_beta   90.00
_cell.angle_gamma   90.00
#
_symmetry.space_group_name_H-M   'P 1'
#
loop_
_entity.id
_entity.type
_entity.pdbx_description
1 polymer ?
#
loop_
_entity_poly.entity_id
_entity_poly.type
_entity_poly.pdbx_seq_one_letter_code
_entity_poly.pdbx_strand_id
1 'polypeptide(L)'
;MTAQGLATKPARDPVAVAERLLAIQGQDPRGARLAVRARSEGLSASDVDKALDDRELLITWLNRGTLHLVRAEDYPLLQAVTTPPLWTSCRTRLRQTGVGEDAAGRGVEVVAKALADEGPLTRAQLRERLESADVPTEGQAFIHVLFYAALHGVCVRGPMVGKEHAFVAACDWLGDPPEVEREAALAELARRYLVGHGPATDADLARWAGLPLRDARTGLAAISRRLVDLGDGLVDLRKREEPAPLPPPRLLGAFDPLLLGWASRDDVIGPHKGLVTNNGIFRPFALVDGRAVATWRLSRGKVEVEHLERVTKKAAGRLEADATAVEAFLAG
;
A
#
# COMPACT_ATOMS: atom_id res chain seq x y z
N MET A 1 -0.44 4.05 -17.09
CA MET A 1 -1.42 5.06 -16.63
C MET A 1 -2.82 4.48 -16.56
N THR A 2 -3.35 3.86 -17.62
CA THR A 2 -4.69 3.24 -17.66
C THR A 2 -4.89 2.18 -16.57
N ALA A 3 -3.99 1.18 -16.48
CA ALA A 3 -4.03 0.16 -15.42
C ALA A 3 -4.10 0.76 -14.01
N GLN A 4 -3.29 1.80 -13.77
CA GLN A 4 -3.22 2.51 -12.49
C GLN A 4 -4.45 3.37 -12.17
N GLY A 5 -5.46 3.44 -13.05
CA GLY A 5 -6.63 4.28 -12.84
C GLY A 5 -6.38 5.79 -12.94
N LEU A 6 -5.20 6.20 -13.44
CA LEU A 6 -4.85 7.61 -13.57
C LEU A 6 -5.41 8.24 -14.85
N ALA A 7 -5.65 7.44 -15.88
CA ALA A 7 -6.11 7.86 -17.20
C ALA A 7 -7.49 7.29 -17.58
N THR A 8 -8.20 6.67 -16.63
CA THR A 8 -9.55 6.14 -16.83
C THR A 8 -10.58 7.06 -16.17
N LYS A 9 -11.87 6.70 -16.29
CA LYS A 9 -12.93 7.36 -15.54
C LYS A 9 -12.60 7.30 -14.03
N PRO A 10 -12.57 8.42 -13.32
CA PRO A 10 -12.29 8.43 -11.88
C PRO A 10 -13.30 7.61 -11.09
N ALA A 11 -12.82 6.93 -10.05
CA ALA A 11 -13.69 6.25 -9.10
C ALA A 11 -14.44 7.28 -8.23
N ARG A 12 -15.57 6.86 -7.65
CA ARG A 12 -16.36 7.66 -6.69
C ARG A 12 -16.41 7.01 -5.31
N ASP A 13 -15.55 6.02 -5.11
CA ASP A 13 -15.47 5.20 -3.92
C ASP A 13 -14.00 4.86 -3.65
N PRO A 14 -13.49 5.05 -2.41
CA PRO A 14 -12.13 4.70 -2.06
C PRO A 14 -11.86 3.18 -2.14
N VAL A 15 -12.90 2.36 -1.90
CA VAL A 15 -12.82 0.90 -1.97
C VAL A 15 -12.54 0.42 -3.39
N ALA A 16 -13.19 1.05 -4.39
CA ALA A 16 -12.95 0.75 -5.80
C ALA A 16 -11.51 1.07 -6.26
N VAL A 17 -10.89 2.11 -5.68
CA VAL A 17 -9.47 2.41 -5.94
C VAL A 17 -8.58 1.35 -5.33
N ALA A 18 -8.84 0.95 -4.09
CA ALA A 18 -8.10 -0.12 -3.41
C ALA A 18 -8.29 -1.47 -4.15
N GLU A 19 -9.50 -1.74 -4.65
CA GLU A 19 -9.76 -2.92 -5.47
C GLU A 19 -8.89 -2.96 -6.73
N ARG A 20 -8.83 -1.87 -7.49
CA ARG A 20 -8.05 -1.79 -8.72
C ARG A 20 -6.55 -1.98 -8.47
N LEU A 21 -6.02 -1.36 -7.43
CA LEU A 21 -4.58 -1.36 -7.11
C LEU A 21 -4.14 -2.55 -6.27
N LEU A 22 -5.08 -3.28 -5.69
CA LEU A 22 -4.95 -4.41 -4.78
C LEU A 22 -4.25 -4.07 -3.45
N ALA A 23 -3.15 -3.34 -3.47
CA ALA A 23 -2.45 -2.89 -2.28
C ALA A 23 -1.79 -1.52 -2.50
N ILE A 24 -2.19 -0.53 -1.73
CA ILE A 24 -1.66 0.84 -1.75
C ILE A 24 -0.70 0.98 -0.58
N GLN A 25 0.56 1.34 -0.81
CA GLN A 25 1.52 1.46 0.30
C GLN A 25 1.08 2.56 1.29
N GLY A 26 0.89 2.17 2.54
CA GLY A 26 0.39 3.01 3.63
C GLY A 26 1.46 3.43 4.63
N GLN A 27 2.73 3.45 4.21
CA GLN A 27 3.85 3.88 5.04
C GLN A 27 3.74 5.35 5.44
N ASP A 28 3.23 6.16 4.54
CA ASP A 28 2.73 7.51 4.79
C ASP A 28 1.19 7.49 4.71
N PRO A 29 0.47 7.69 5.84
CA PRO A 29 -1.00 7.69 5.83
C PRO A 29 -1.61 8.76 4.92
N ARG A 30 -0.95 9.91 4.78
CA ARG A 30 -1.36 10.96 3.84
C ARG A 30 -1.13 10.52 2.40
N GLY A 31 0.01 9.88 2.13
CA GLY A 31 0.35 9.35 0.80
C GLY A 31 -0.67 8.33 0.31
N ALA A 32 -1.13 7.42 1.17
CA ALA A 32 -2.15 6.44 0.82
C ALA A 32 -3.49 7.12 0.45
N ARG A 33 -3.94 8.12 1.23
CA ARG A 33 -5.15 8.90 0.90
C ARG A 33 -4.99 9.67 -0.42
N LEU A 34 -3.82 10.24 -0.67
CA LEU A 34 -3.53 10.94 -1.93
C LEU A 34 -3.46 9.99 -3.13
N ALA A 35 -3.06 8.73 -2.94
CA ALA A 35 -3.15 7.71 -3.99
C ALA A 35 -4.61 7.43 -4.37
N VAL A 36 -5.52 7.41 -3.40
CA VAL A 36 -6.97 7.34 -3.65
C VAL A 36 -7.44 8.61 -4.37
N ARG A 37 -7.12 9.79 -3.85
CA ARG A 37 -7.49 11.07 -4.46
C ARG A 37 -7.07 11.17 -5.93
N ALA A 38 -5.87 10.75 -6.26
CA ALA A 38 -5.36 10.86 -7.62
C ALA A 38 -6.13 10.00 -8.65
N ARG A 39 -6.94 9.04 -8.17
CA ARG A 39 -7.69 8.06 -8.99
C ARG A 39 -9.22 8.17 -8.81
N SER A 40 -9.65 9.17 -8.07
CA SER A 40 -11.09 9.37 -7.76
C SER A 40 -11.53 10.82 -8.01
N GLU A 41 -12.82 11.04 -7.95
CA GLU A 41 -13.43 12.38 -7.98
C GLU A 41 -14.53 12.50 -6.91
N GLY A 42 -14.68 13.70 -6.36
CA GLY A 42 -15.74 14.00 -5.40
C GLY A 42 -15.53 13.39 -4.01
N LEU A 43 -14.33 12.87 -3.72
CA LEU A 43 -13.95 12.34 -2.41
C LEU A 43 -13.09 13.32 -1.62
N SER A 44 -13.07 13.14 -0.30
CA SER A 44 -12.19 13.77 0.67
C SER A 44 -11.33 12.75 1.41
N ALA A 45 -10.41 13.19 2.25
CA ALA A 45 -9.62 12.29 3.10
C ALA A 45 -10.50 11.55 4.11
N SER A 46 -11.56 12.20 4.60
CA SER A 46 -12.51 11.60 5.54
C SER A 46 -13.33 10.46 4.93
N ASP A 47 -13.53 10.41 3.60
CA ASP A 47 -14.19 9.27 2.96
C ASP A 47 -13.32 8.00 3.03
N VAL A 48 -11.99 8.16 2.97
CA VAL A 48 -11.06 7.05 3.18
C VAL A 48 -11.07 6.59 4.65
N ASP A 49 -11.12 7.55 5.60
CA ASP A 49 -11.21 7.25 7.02
C ASP A 49 -12.53 6.54 7.36
N LYS A 50 -13.63 7.01 6.77
CA LYS A 50 -14.93 6.35 6.90
C LYS A 50 -14.91 4.91 6.39
N ALA A 51 -14.29 4.63 5.25
CA ALA A 51 -14.18 3.25 4.74
C ALA A 51 -13.33 2.35 5.65
N LEU A 52 -12.34 2.93 6.38
CA LEU A 52 -11.62 2.23 7.44
C LEU A 52 -12.53 1.96 8.65
N ASP A 53 -13.33 2.94 9.09
CA ASP A 53 -14.27 2.79 10.20
C ASP A 53 -15.40 1.79 9.88
N ASP A 54 -15.87 1.80 8.62
CA ASP A 54 -16.91 0.88 8.11
C ASP A 54 -16.38 -0.54 7.84
N ARG A 55 -15.09 -0.81 8.10
CA ARG A 55 -14.41 -2.11 7.90
C ARG A 55 -14.30 -2.56 6.45
N GLU A 56 -14.47 -1.67 5.50
CA GLU A 56 -14.32 -1.95 4.07
C GLU A 56 -12.85 -1.93 3.64
N LEU A 57 -12.06 -1.07 4.29
CA LEU A 57 -10.62 -0.96 4.15
C LEU A 57 -9.91 -1.27 5.48
N LEU A 58 -8.66 -1.67 5.38
CA LEU A 58 -7.76 -1.83 6.52
C LEU A 58 -6.32 -1.49 6.15
N ILE A 59 -5.48 -1.26 7.16
CA ILE A 59 -4.04 -1.07 6.98
C ILE A 59 -3.29 -2.16 7.75
N THR A 60 -2.39 -2.86 7.07
CA THR A 60 -1.55 -3.88 7.71
C THR A 60 -0.22 -4.07 6.98
N TRP A 61 0.68 -4.86 7.59
CA TRP A 61 1.95 -5.22 6.97
C TRP A 61 1.77 -6.39 6.00
N LEU A 62 2.04 -6.11 4.74
CA LEU A 62 1.99 -7.08 3.65
C LEU A 62 3.25 -6.93 2.78
N ASN A 63 3.16 -7.14 1.52
CA ASN A 63 4.18 -7.03 0.48
C ASN A 63 5.50 -6.40 0.97
N ARG A 64 6.60 -7.11 0.89
CA ARG A 64 7.93 -6.63 1.31
C ARG A 64 8.05 -6.19 2.78
N GLY A 65 7.03 -6.45 3.63
CA GLY A 65 7.00 -6.04 5.04
C GLY A 65 6.72 -4.55 5.27
N THR A 66 6.07 -3.87 4.33
CA THR A 66 5.61 -2.49 4.49
C THR A 66 4.10 -2.43 4.76
N LEU A 67 3.63 -1.31 5.33
CA LEU A 67 2.20 -1.09 5.56
C LEU A 67 1.48 -0.85 4.23
N HIS A 68 0.30 -1.46 4.08
CA HIS A 68 -0.56 -1.29 2.92
C HIS A 68 -2.01 -1.04 3.32
N LEU A 69 -2.65 -0.11 2.65
CA LEU A 69 -4.10 0.08 2.63
C LEU A 69 -4.65 -0.90 1.60
N VAL A 70 -5.56 -1.76 2.03
CA VAL A 70 -6.17 -2.82 1.22
C VAL A 70 -7.65 -2.95 1.53
N ARG A 71 -8.41 -3.56 0.64
CA ARG A 71 -9.78 -3.97 0.98
C ARG A 71 -9.78 -5.10 2.01
N ALA A 72 -10.76 -5.08 2.88
CA ALA A 72 -10.98 -6.16 3.84
C ALA A 72 -11.10 -7.53 3.16
N GLU A 73 -11.85 -7.61 2.06
CA GLU A 73 -12.03 -8.83 1.27
C GLU A 73 -10.73 -9.38 0.64
N ASP A 74 -9.76 -8.50 0.33
CA ASP A 74 -8.49 -8.90 -0.29
C ASP A 74 -7.43 -9.30 0.74
N TYR A 75 -7.65 -8.99 2.02
CA TYR A 75 -6.69 -9.27 3.08
C TYR A 75 -6.33 -10.76 3.20
N PRO A 76 -7.28 -11.73 3.21
CA PRO A 76 -6.93 -13.14 3.35
C PRO A 76 -5.99 -13.62 2.23
N LEU A 77 -6.25 -13.23 0.98
CA LEU A 77 -5.41 -13.53 -0.17
C LEU A 77 -4.00 -12.98 0.01
N LEU A 78 -3.89 -11.69 0.31
CA LEU A 78 -2.61 -11.00 0.44
C LEU A 78 -1.82 -11.53 1.63
N GLN A 79 -2.47 -11.75 2.77
CA GLN A 79 -1.88 -12.27 3.98
C GLN A 79 -1.30 -13.68 3.73
N ALA A 80 -2.07 -14.59 3.14
CA ALA A 80 -1.65 -15.97 2.87
C ALA A 80 -0.45 -16.06 1.92
N VAL A 81 -0.34 -15.15 0.95
CA VAL A 81 0.69 -15.22 -0.09
C VAL A 81 1.91 -14.38 0.24
N THR A 82 1.74 -13.16 0.75
CA THR A 82 2.83 -12.17 0.87
C THR A 82 3.51 -12.14 2.23
N THR A 83 2.90 -12.72 3.28
CA THR A 83 3.52 -12.74 4.62
C THR A 83 4.51 -13.89 4.86
N PRO A 84 4.34 -15.12 4.29
CA PRO A 84 5.29 -16.20 4.55
C PRO A 84 6.76 -15.86 4.26
N PRO A 85 7.11 -15.13 3.18
CA PRO A 85 8.50 -14.74 2.94
C PRO A 85 9.08 -13.81 4.02
N LEU A 86 8.24 -13.16 4.82
CA LEU A 86 8.63 -12.17 5.82
C LEU A 86 8.99 -12.79 7.18
N TRP A 87 8.58 -14.03 7.46
CA TRP A 87 8.75 -14.68 8.76
C TRP A 87 10.20 -14.72 9.25
N THR A 88 11.11 -15.16 8.39
CA THR A 88 12.53 -15.29 8.75
C THR A 88 13.16 -13.94 9.07
N SER A 89 12.89 -12.94 8.24
CA SER A 89 13.42 -11.59 8.44
C SER A 89 12.82 -10.93 9.69
N CYS A 90 11.53 -11.14 9.97
CA CYS A 90 10.88 -10.65 11.17
C CYS A 90 11.48 -11.25 12.44
N ARG A 91 11.66 -12.57 12.53
CA ARG A 91 12.32 -13.23 13.65
C ARG A 91 13.76 -12.75 13.86
N THR A 92 14.49 -12.52 12.78
CA THR A 92 15.84 -11.95 12.85
C THR A 92 15.81 -10.55 13.46
N ARG A 93 14.88 -9.70 13.05
CA ARG A 93 14.72 -8.34 13.60
C ARG A 93 14.32 -8.34 15.07
N LEU A 94 13.40 -9.22 15.47
CA LEU A 94 13.02 -9.38 16.87
C LEU A 94 14.26 -9.67 17.74
N ARG A 95 15.07 -10.67 17.36
CA ARG A 95 16.31 -11.00 18.08
C ARG A 95 17.32 -9.83 18.12
N GLN A 96 17.46 -9.11 17.02
CA GLN A 96 18.36 -7.94 16.96
C GLN A 96 17.90 -6.80 17.88
N THR A 97 16.62 -6.71 18.21
CA THR A 97 16.04 -5.72 19.12
C THR A 97 15.84 -6.24 20.55
N GLY A 98 16.44 -7.39 20.87
CA GLY A 98 16.42 -7.95 22.24
C GLY A 98 15.13 -8.75 22.56
N VAL A 99 14.28 -9.02 21.57
CA VAL A 99 13.06 -9.82 21.76
C VAL A 99 13.36 -11.27 21.43
N GLY A 100 13.47 -12.11 22.46
CA GLY A 100 13.61 -13.56 22.33
C GLY A 100 12.33 -14.23 21.82
N GLU A 101 12.42 -15.49 21.45
CA GLU A 101 11.31 -16.24 20.84
C GLU A 101 10.11 -16.37 21.78
N ASP A 102 10.36 -16.67 23.07
CA ASP A 102 9.30 -16.76 24.10
C ASP A 102 8.63 -15.40 24.34
N ALA A 103 9.41 -14.32 24.41
CA ALA A 103 8.86 -12.98 24.57
C ALA A 103 8.05 -12.54 23.35
N ALA A 104 8.47 -12.93 22.13
CA ALA A 104 7.71 -12.67 20.93
C ALA A 104 6.37 -13.43 20.92
N GLY A 105 6.37 -14.70 21.32
CA GLY A 105 5.15 -15.49 21.49
C GLY A 105 4.18 -14.86 22.51
N ARG A 106 4.68 -14.54 23.72
CA ARG A 106 3.87 -13.81 24.71
C ARG A 106 3.35 -12.48 24.16
N GLY A 107 4.16 -11.75 23.40
CA GLY A 107 3.72 -10.50 22.79
C GLY A 107 2.52 -10.68 21.84
N VAL A 108 2.51 -11.73 21.03
CA VAL A 108 1.37 -12.08 20.17
C VAL A 108 0.11 -12.37 21.00
N GLU A 109 0.24 -13.18 22.05
CA GLU A 109 -0.87 -13.55 22.96
C GLU A 109 -1.44 -12.32 23.69
N VAL A 110 -0.55 -11.45 24.19
CA VAL A 110 -0.95 -10.21 24.87
C VAL A 110 -1.70 -9.28 23.91
N VAL A 111 -1.21 -9.08 22.68
CA VAL A 111 -1.89 -8.27 21.68
C VAL A 111 -3.24 -8.86 21.32
N ALA A 112 -3.32 -10.19 21.11
CA ALA A 112 -4.57 -10.86 20.79
C ALA A 112 -5.61 -10.66 21.90
N LYS A 113 -5.21 -10.94 23.16
CA LYS A 113 -6.09 -10.83 24.32
C LYS A 113 -6.54 -9.38 24.55
N ALA A 114 -5.61 -8.42 24.53
CA ALA A 114 -5.94 -7.03 24.78
C ALA A 114 -6.93 -6.48 23.72
N LEU A 115 -6.74 -6.81 22.45
CA LEU A 115 -7.65 -6.38 21.40
C LEU A 115 -9.03 -7.05 21.47
N ALA A 116 -9.10 -8.31 21.88
CA ALA A 116 -10.37 -9.02 22.09
C ALA A 116 -11.15 -8.48 23.27
N ASP A 117 -10.48 -8.18 24.39
CA ASP A 117 -11.13 -7.76 25.64
C ASP A 117 -11.50 -6.27 25.64
N GLU A 118 -10.67 -5.41 25.01
CA GLU A 118 -10.77 -3.95 25.15
C GLU A 118 -11.20 -3.25 23.84
N GLY A 119 -11.18 -3.96 22.72
CA GLY A 119 -11.51 -3.41 21.40
C GLY A 119 -10.35 -2.63 20.78
N PRO A 120 -10.62 -1.55 20.01
CA PRO A 120 -9.58 -0.79 19.32
C PRO A 120 -8.59 -0.14 20.29
N LEU A 121 -7.30 -0.42 20.15
CA LEU A 121 -6.23 0.12 20.99
C LEU A 121 -5.20 0.92 20.16
N THR A 122 -4.77 2.04 20.73
CA THR A 122 -3.67 2.85 20.20
C THR A 122 -2.32 2.16 20.45
N ARG A 123 -1.27 2.67 19.78
CA ARG A 123 0.10 2.20 20.01
C ARG A 123 0.55 2.36 21.45
N ALA A 124 0.16 3.46 22.11
CA ALA A 124 0.51 3.71 23.50
C ALA A 124 -0.13 2.67 24.43
N GLN A 125 -1.42 2.40 24.27
CA GLN A 125 -2.15 1.40 25.05
C GLN A 125 -1.58 -0.01 24.86
N LEU A 126 -1.31 -0.44 23.62
CA LEU A 126 -0.69 -1.75 23.36
C LEU A 126 0.70 -1.87 23.98
N ARG A 127 1.49 -0.77 23.97
CA ARG A 127 2.80 -0.75 24.62
C ARG A 127 2.68 -1.02 26.12
N GLU A 128 1.76 -0.34 26.81
CA GLU A 128 1.50 -0.56 28.25
C GLU A 128 1.14 -2.02 28.57
N ARG A 129 0.32 -2.66 27.71
CA ARG A 129 -0.05 -4.09 27.90
C ARG A 129 1.15 -5.02 27.71
N LEU A 130 2.00 -4.75 26.72
CA LEU A 130 3.21 -5.53 26.46
C LEU A 130 4.23 -5.38 27.61
N GLU A 131 4.45 -4.15 28.08
CA GLU A 131 5.33 -3.86 29.21
C GLU A 131 4.86 -4.55 30.51
N SER A 132 3.55 -4.54 30.76
CA SER A 132 2.94 -5.21 31.91
C SER A 132 3.08 -6.74 31.86
N ALA A 133 3.40 -7.30 30.68
CA ALA A 133 3.64 -8.73 30.47
C ALA A 133 5.12 -9.08 30.26
N ASP A 134 6.03 -8.20 30.67
CA ASP A 134 7.48 -8.37 30.53
C ASP A 134 7.93 -8.65 29.07
N VAL A 135 7.27 -8.03 28.10
CA VAL A 135 7.69 -8.06 26.69
C VAL A 135 8.50 -6.80 26.38
N PRO A 136 9.73 -6.92 25.85
CA PRO A 136 10.54 -5.75 25.54
C PRO A 136 9.86 -4.84 24.51
N THR A 137 9.80 -3.52 24.80
CA THR A 137 9.18 -2.51 23.95
C THR A 137 10.10 -1.33 23.61
N GLU A 138 11.36 -1.37 24.07
CA GLU A 138 12.30 -0.28 23.84
C GLU A 138 12.72 -0.14 22.37
N GLY A 139 12.94 1.10 21.95
CA GLY A 139 13.39 1.40 20.59
C GLY A 139 12.47 0.83 19.51
N GLN A 140 13.00 -0.06 18.67
CA GLN A 140 12.23 -0.72 17.60
C GLN A 140 11.59 -2.05 18.03
N ALA A 141 11.86 -2.56 19.23
CA ALA A 141 11.32 -3.83 19.70
C ALA A 141 9.79 -3.85 19.62
N PHE A 142 9.14 -2.80 20.14
CA PHE A 142 7.69 -2.65 20.10
C PHE A 142 7.09 -2.80 18.70
N ILE A 143 7.63 -2.09 17.71
CA ILE A 143 7.09 -2.15 16.35
C ILE A 143 7.32 -3.53 15.72
N HIS A 144 8.42 -4.22 16.06
CA HIS A 144 8.66 -5.58 15.57
C HIS A 144 7.75 -6.62 16.23
N VAL A 145 7.36 -6.45 17.50
CA VAL A 145 6.34 -7.28 18.15
C VAL A 145 4.98 -7.11 17.47
N LEU A 146 4.56 -5.87 17.21
CA LEU A 146 3.31 -5.61 16.49
C LEU A 146 3.34 -6.13 15.05
N PHE A 147 4.48 -6.00 14.36
CA PHE A 147 4.67 -6.57 13.04
C PHE A 147 4.53 -8.10 13.08
N TYR A 148 5.15 -8.74 14.08
CA TYR A 148 5.05 -10.18 14.26
C TYR A 148 3.61 -10.64 14.55
N ALA A 149 2.89 -9.93 15.42
CA ALA A 149 1.47 -10.19 15.66
C ALA A 149 0.61 -10.03 14.39
N ALA A 150 0.88 -9.01 13.58
CA ALA A 150 0.20 -8.82 12.30
C ALA A 150 0.51 -9.93 11.29
N LEU A 151 1.77 -10.43 11.22
CA LEU A 151 2.11 -11.58 10.39
C LEU A 151 1.38 -12.87 10.80
N HIS A 152 1.07 -13.00 12.11
CA HIS A 152 0.23 -14.09 12.62
C HIS A 152 -1.27 -13.90 12.33
N GLY A 153 -1.67 -12.80 11.69
CA GLY A 153 -3.07 -12.50 11.43
C GLY A 153 -3.85 -12.08 12.68
N VAL A 154 -3.16 -11.72 13.78
CA VAL A 154 -3.80 -11.34 15.05
C VAL A 154 -4.40 -9.95 14.97
N CYS A 155 -3.70 -9.01 14.37
CA CYS A 155 -4.15 -7.63 14.36
C CYS A 155 -3.97 -6.94 13.00
N VAL A 156 -4.85 -5.99 12.74
CA VAL A 156 -4.76 -5.02 11.64
C VAL A 156 -4.99 -3.63 12.20
N ARG A 157 -4.77 -2.60 11.39
CA ARG A 157 -5.14 -1.22 11.73
C ARG A 157 -6.43 -0.87 11.01
N GLY A 158 -7.36 -0.31 11.74
CA GLY A 158 -8.68 0.11 11.26
C GLY A 158 -8.95 1.57 11.59
N PRO A 159 -9.84 1.85 12.57
CA PRO A 159 -10.38 3.17 12.81
C PRO A 159 -9.33 4.18 13.28
N MET A 160 -9.64 5.45 13.07
CA MET A 160 -8.88 6.54 13.67
C MET A 160 -9.28 6.70 15.13
N VAL A 161 -8.29 6.72 16.04
CA VAL A 161 -8.45 7.12 17.43
C VAL A 161 -7.53 8.31 17.69
N GLY A 162 -8.12 9.49 17.80
CA GLY A 162 -7.37 10.73 17.83
C GLY A 162 -6.67 11.01 16.48
N LYS A 163 -5.35 10.93 16.46
CA LYS A 163 -4.53 11.23 15.27
C LYS A 163 -3.83 10.01 14.68
N GLU A 164 -4.11 8.81 15.19
CA GLU A 164 -3.48 7.58 14.72
C GLU A 164 -4.51 6.49 14.42
N HIS A 165 -4.15 5.57 13.55
CA HIS A 165 -4.93 4.36 13.33
C HIS A 165 -4.77 3.41 14.51
N ALA A 166 -5.88 3.05 15.14
CA ALA A 166 -5.90 2.03 16.19
C ALA A 166 -5.69 0.63 15.61
N PHE A 167 -5.18 -0.27 16.44
CA PHE A 167 -5.14 -1.70 16.16
C PHE A 167 -6.44 -2.35 16.62
N VAL A 168 -6.87 -3.33 15.85
CA VAL A 168 -8.08 -4.13 16.10
C VAL A 168 -7.75 -5.61 15.93
N ALA A 169 -8.49 -6.48 16.59
CA ALA A 169 -8.39 -7.92 16.35
C ALA A 169 -8.86 -8.24 14.92
N ALA A 170 -8.04 -8.96 14.17
CA ALA A 170 -8.35 -9.24 12.77
C ALA A 170 -9.62 -10.12 12.65
N CYS A 171 -9.82 -11.10 13.55
CA CYS A 171 -11.01 -11.95 13.55
C CYS A 171 -12.31 -11.15 13.79
N ASP A 172 -12.29 -10.18 14.71
CA ASP A 172 -13.48 -9.36 15.01
C ASP A 172 -13.80 -8.39 13.87
N TRP A 173 -12.77 -8.02 13.12
CA TRP A 173 -12.89 -7.05 12.03
C TRP A 173 -13.31 -7.70 10.72
N LEU A 174 -12.81 -8.90 10.44
CA LEU A 174 -12.91 -9.57 9.14
C LEU A 174 -13.68 -10.89 9.20
N GLY A 175 -14.01 -11.37 10.42
CA GLY A 175 -14.50 -12.74 10.62
C GLY A 175 -13.38 -13.78 10.43
N ASP A 176 -13.77 -15.04 10.41
CA ASP A 176 -12.83 -16.13 10.16
C ASP A 176 -12.33 -16.09 8.72
N PRO A 177 -11.00 -16.05 8.50
CA PRO A 177 -10.48 -16.02 7.14
C PRO A 177 -10.80 -17.33 6.42
N PRO A 178 -11.21 -17.27 5.14
CA PRO A 178 -11.40 -18.48 4.34
C PRO A 178 -10.08 -19.23 4.20
N GLU A 179 -10.14 -20.55 4.09
CA GLU A 179 -8.99 -21.34 3.72
C GLU A 179 -8.52 -20.98 2.30
N VAL A 180 -7.26 -20.60 2.16
CA VAL A 180 -6.71 -20.12 0.90
C VAL A 180 -5.71 -21.15 0.36
N GLU A 181 -6.11 -21.84 -0.70
CA GLU A 181 -5.21 -22.74 -1.40
C GLU A 181 -4.12 -21.95 -2.13
N ARG A 182 -2.82 -22.32 -1.94
CA ARG A 182 -1.68 -21.50 -2.35
C ARG A 182 -1.58 -21.25 -3.85
N GLU A 183 -1.81 -22.27 -4.69
CA GLU A 183 -1.69 -22.11 -6.15
C GLU A 183 -2.81 -21.22 -6.69
N ALA A 184 -4.04 -21.43 -6.22
CA ALA A 184 -5.18 -20.57 -6.55
C ALA A 184 -4.95 -19.12 -6.09
N ALA A 185 -4.35 -18.94 -4.92
CA ALA A 185 -4.00 -17.63 -4.40
C ALA A 185 -2.91 -16.94 -5.23
N LEU A 186 -1.88 -17.64 -5.66
CA LEU A 186 -0.86 -17.10 -6.55
C LEU A 186 -1.44 -16.72 -7.92
N ALA A 187 -2.35 -17.53 -8.46
CA ALA A 187 -3.06 -17.25 -9.71
C ALA A 187 -3.91 -15.98 -9.59
N GLU A 188 -4.68 -15.86 -8.52
CA GLU A 188 -5.52 -14.67 -8.29
C GLU A 188 -4.67 -13.43 -8.01
N LEU A 189 -3.61 -13.54 -7.22
CA LEU A 189 -2.66 -12.44 -7.01
C LEU A 189 -2.07 -11.94 -8.33
N ALA A 190 -1.61 -12.84 -9.20
CA ALA A 190 -1.07 -12.48 -10.51
C ALA A 190 -2.11 -11.78 -11.39
N ARG A 191 -3.35 -12.30 -11.41
CA ARG A 191 -4.47 -11.69 -12.14
C ARG A 191 -4.76 -10.28 -11.63
N ARG A 192 -4.92 -10.13 -10.31
CA ARG A 192 -5.24 -8.85 -9.66
C ARG A 192 -4.11 -7.84 -9.81
N TYR A 193 -2.86 -8.29 -9.68
CA TYR A 193 -1.71 -7.45 -9.95
C TYR A 193 -1.75 -6.88 -11.37
N LEU A 194 -1.98 -7.70 -12.39
CA LEU A 194 -2.06 -7.24 -13.78
C LEU A 194 -3.23 -6.27 -14.01
N VAL A 195 -4.34 -6.37 -13.30
CA VAL A 195 -5.43 -5.39 -13.38
C VAL A 195 -4.93 -3.97 -13.09
N GLY A 196 -4.18 -3.80 -12.01
CA GLY A 196 -3.67 -2.50 -11.56
C GLY A 196 -2.30 -2.10 -12.14
N HIS A 197 -1.52 -3.06 -12.66
CA HIS A 197 -0.11 -2.85 -12.99
C HIS A 197 0.31 -3.40 -14.36
N GLY A 198 -0.59 -4.04 -15.12
CA GLY A 198 -0.25 -4.51 -16.46
C GLY A 198 -0.05 -3.37 -17.47
N PRO A 199 0.76 -3.60 -18.52
CA PRO A 199 1.57 -4.80 -18.72
C PRO A 199 2.76 -4.89 -17.75
N ALA A 200 3.20 -6.12 -17.44
CA ALA A 200 4.28 -6.35 -16.49
C ALA A 200 4.98 -7.71 -16.74
N THR A 201 6.16 -7.85 -16.15
CA THR A 201 6.95 -9.09 -16.15
C THR A 201 6.74 -9.90 -14.85
N ASP A 202 7.24 -11.14 -14.83
CA ASP A 202 7.31 -11.95 -13.62
C ASP A 202 8.20 -11.31 -12.53
N ALA A 203 9.26 -10.63 -12.95
CA ALA A 203 10.16 -9.90 -12.04
C ALA A 203 9.47 -8.68 -11.41
N ASP A 204 8.59 -8.00 -12.15
CA ASP A 204 7.78 -6.89 -11.63
C ASP A 204 6.82 -7.39 -10.54
N LEU A 205 6.06 -8.45 -10.82
CA LEU A 205 5.15 -9.06 -9.84
C LEU A 205 5.92 -9.53 -8.60
N ALA A 206 7.03 -10.26 -8.79
CA ALA A 206 7.86 -10.75 -7.69
C ALA A 206 8.34 -9.60 -6.80
N ARG A 207 8.85 -8.53 -7.41
CA ARG A 207 9.32 -7.35 -6.68
C ARG A 207 8.19 -6.59 -5.98
N TRP A 208 7.05 -6.40 -6.64
CA TRP A 208 5.91 -5.70 -6.05
C TRP A 208 5.36 -6.45 -4.84
N ALA A 209 5.15 -7.75 -4.97
CA ALA A 209 4.57 -8.58 -3.90
C ALA A 209 5.59 -9.00 -2.82
N GLY A 210 6.90 -8.89 -3.09
CA GLY A 210 7.95 -9.41 -2.22
C GLY A 210 8.05 -10.94 -2.23
N LEU A 211 7.72 -11.55 -3.37
CA LEU A 211 7.72 -13.00 -3.56
C LEU A 211 9.02 -13.50 -4.20
N PRO A 212 9.37 -14.78 -3.97
CA PRO A 212 10.33 -15.47 -4.81
C PRO A 212 9.86 -15.47 -6.27
N LEU A 213 10.80 -15.32 -7.21
CA LEU A 213 10.49 -15.25 -8.64
C LEU A 213 9.74 -16.50 -9.13
N ARG A 214 10.04 -17.68 -8.57
CA ARG A 214 9.32 -18.92 -8.88
C ARG A 214 7.83 -18.83 -8.60
N ASP A 215 7.44 -18.19 -7.49
CA ASP A 215 6.04 -18.08 -7.08
C ASP A 215 5.28 -17.11 -8.00
N ALA A 216 5.91 -16.00 -8.41
CA ALA A 216 5.37 -15.10 -9.43
C ALA A 216 5.16 -15.82 -10.77
N ARG A 217 6.12 -16.63 -11.19
CA ARG A 217 6.00 -17.47 -12.40
C ARG A 217 4.88 -18.50 -12.30
N THR A 218 4.76 -19.16 -11.15
CA THR A 218 3.64 -20.10 -10.90
C THR A 218 2.29 -19.41 -11.05
N GLY A 219 2.11 -18.23 -10.43
CA GLY A 219 0.87 -17.47 -10.56
C GLY A 219 0.55 -17.04 -11.98
N LEU A 220 1.52 -16.53 -12.72
CA LEU A 220 1.33 -16.11 -14.12
C LEU A 220 1.07 -17.34 -15.03
N ALA A 221 1.77 -18.46 -14.83
CA ALA A 221 1.54 -19.68 -15.60
C ALA A 221 0.14 -20.25 -15.40
N ALA A 222 -0.38 -20.23 -14.18
CA ALA A 222 -1.74 -20.67 -13.85
C ALA A 222 -2.84 -19.88 -14.58
N ILE A 223 -2.59 -18.62 -14.92
CA ILE A 223 -3.53 -17.77 -15.68
C ILE A 223 -3.16 -17.59 -17.16
N SER A 224 -2.19 -18.35 -17.68
CA SER A 224 -1.64 -18.17 -19.04
C SER A 224 -2.68 -18.05 -20.15
N ARG A 225 -3.80 -18.78 -20.08
CA ARG A 225 -4.90 -18.68 -21.04
C ARG A 225 -5.59 -17.31 -21.06
N ARG A 226 -5.44 -16.52 -20.00
CA ARG A 226 -5.99 -15.16 -19.87
C ARG A 226 -5.00 -14.08 -20.28
N LEU A 227 -3.76 -14.45 -20.58
CA LEU A 227 -2.68 -13.52 -20.90
C LEU A 227 -2.47 -13.38 -22.40
N VAL A 228 -2.01 -12.21 -22.80
CA VAL A 228 -1.36 -11.92 -24.08
C VAL A 228 0.12 -11.68 -23.79
N ASP A 229 0.99 -12.29 -24.60
CA ASP A 229 2.43 -12.05 -24.60
C ASP A 229 2.72 -10.83 -25.50
N LEU A 230 3.43 -9.87 -24.95
CA LEU A 230 3.82 -8.63 -25.64
C LEU A 230 5.32 -8.61 -26.01
N GLY A 231 6.02 -9.71 -25.80
CA GLY A 231 7.46 -9.82 -26.02
C GLY A 231 8.29 -9.46 -24.77
N ASP A 232 9.57 -9.83 -24.79
CA ASP A 232 10.55 -9.54 -23.73
C ASP A 232 10.11 -9.94 -22.30
N GLY A 233 9.24 -10.96 -22.17
CA GLY A 233 8.66 -11.40 -20.90
C GLY A 233 7.54 -10.52 -20.36
N LEU A 234 7.13 -9.51 -21.15
CA LEU A 234 6.04 -8.61 -20.80
C LEU A 234 4.70 -9.27 -21.14
N VAL A 235 3.83 -9.37 -20.16
CA VAL A 235 2.48 -9.96 -20.32
C VAL A 235 1.39 -9.01 -19.83
N ASP A 236 0.21 -9.15 -20.40
CA ASP A 236 -0.99 -8.44 -19.95
C ASP A 236 -2.25 -9.31 -20.06
N LEU A 237 -3.35 -8.87 -19.45
CA LEU A 237 -4.64 -9.53 -19.56
C LEU A 237 -5.21 -9.35 -20.99
N ARG A 238 -5.72 -10.45 -21.61
CA ARG A 238 -6.32 -10.40 -22.96
C ARG A 238 -7.50 -9.44 -23.05
N LYS A 239 -8.28 -9.33 -21.98
CA LYS A 239 -9.44 -8.42 -21.88
C LYS A 239 -9.04 -7.23 -21.02
N ARG A 240 -8.45 -6.24 -21.61
CA ARG A 240 -8.09 -4.97 -20.98
C ARG A 240 -8.80 -3.81 -21.67
N GLU A 241 -9.08 -2.77 -20.89
CA GLU A 241 -9.50 -1.48 -21.41
C GLU A 241 -8.45 -0.93 -22.40
N GLU A 242 -8.92 -0.36 -23.52
CA GLU A 242 -8.04 0.32 -24.47
C GLU A 242 -7.22 1.41 -23.76
N PRO A 243 -5.95 1.62 -24.18
CA PRO A 243 -5.13 2.67 -23.62
C PRO A 243 -5.81 4.04 -23.77
N ALA A 244 -6.05 4.69 -22.65
CA ALA A 244 -6.60 6.04 -22.62
C ALA A 244 -5.47 7.08 -22.86
N PRO A 245 -5.81 8.31 -23.32
CA PRO A 245 -4.86 9.43 -23.35
C PRO A 245 -4.22 9.66 -22.00
N LEU A 246 -3.00 10.21 -21.99
CA LEU A 246 -2.30 10.51 -20.73
C LEU A 246 -3.15 11.41 -19.83
N PRO A 247 -3.09 11.20 -18.52
CA PRO A 247 -3.86 11.99 -17.58
C PRO A 247 -3.43 13.46 -17.59
N PRO A 248 -4.32 14.38 -17.22
CA PRO A 248 -3.93 15.77 -17.03
C PRO A 248 -2.85 15.89 -15.96
N PRO A 249 -2.03 16.97 -15.98
CA PRO A 249 -1.09 17.27 -14.92
C PRO A 249 -1.72 17.15 -13.54
N ARG A 250 -1.06 16.40 -12.62
CA ARG A 250 -1.55 16.17 -11.24
C ARG A 250 -0.43 15.92 -10.24
N LEU A 251 -0.73 16.17 -8.99
CA LEU A 251 0.14 15.91 -7.86
C LEU A 251 -0.14 14.51 -7.30
N LEU A 252 0.90 13.72 -7.17
CA LEU A 252 0.87 12.39 -6.58
C LEU A 252 1.55 12.41 -5.20
N GLY A 253 1.02 11.62 -4.28
CA GLY A 253 1.52 11.53 -2.90
C GLY A 253 2.85 10.80 -2.77
N ALA A 254 3.40 10.82 -1.57
CA ALA A 254 4.51 9.96 -1.21
C ALA A 254 4.10 8.49 -1.35
N PHE A 255 5.03 7.64 -1.80
CA PHE A 255 4.77 6.21 -2.00
C PHE A 255 3.61 5.90 -2.96
N ASP A 256 3.33 6.77 -3.93
CA ASP A 256 2.28 6.49 -4.91
C ASP A 256 2.55 5.17 -5.66
N PRO A 257 1.53 4.31 -5.84
CA PRO A 257 1.64 3.03 -6.53
C PRO A 257 2.29 3.09 -7.91
N LEU A 258 2.21 4.23 -8.60
CA LEU A 258 2.87 4.44 -9.89
C LEU A 258 4.39 4.24 -9.84
N LEU A 259 5.04 4.56 -8.70
CA LEU A 259 6.48 4.36 -8.52
C LEU A 259 6.84 3.01 -7.88
N LEU A 260 5.85 2.23 -7.45
CA LEU A 260 6.05 1.01 -6.68
C LEU A 260 5.62 -0.26 -7.42
N GLY A 261 4.87 -0.11 -8.50
CA GLY A 261 4.22 -1.21 -9.21
C GLY A 261 5.16 -2.10 -10.01
N TRP A 262 6.35 -1.63 -10.37
CA TRP A 262 7.30 -2.31 -11.24
C TRP A 262 8.72 -2.33 -10.67
N ALA A 263 9.58 -3.17 -11.22
CA ALA A 263 10.99 -3.26 -10.84
C ALA A 263 11.75 -1.98 -11.25
N SER A 264 11.52 -1.48 -12.47
CA SER A 264 12.01 -0.18 -12.93
C SER A 264 10.92 0.90 -12.80
N ARG A 265 11.33 2.10 -12.57
CA ARG A 265 10.52 3.32 -12.55
C ARG A 265 11.08 4.40 -13.46
N ASP A 266 12.07 4.06 -14.29
CA ASP A 266 12.83 5.01 -15.09
C ASP A 266 11.98 5.76 -16.09
N ASP A 267 10.93 5.14 -16.63
CA ASP A 267 9.98 5.78 -17.54
C ASP A 267 9.22 6.94 -16.90
N VAL A 268 8.97 6.85 -15.58
CA VAL A 268 8.25 7.87 -14.82
C VAL A 268 9.21 8.93 -14.27
N ILE A 269 10.30 8.52 -13.62
CA ILE A 269 11.19 9.47 -12.93
C ILE A 269 12.27 10.06 -13.84
N GLY A 270 12.60 9.43 -14.96
CA GLY A 270 13.64 9.87 -15.89
C GLY A 270 14.98 10.13 -15.17
N PRO A 271 15.59 11.32 -15.38
CA PRO A 271 16.85 11.68 -14.74
C PRO A 271 16.71 12.02 -13.26
N HIS A 272 15.49 12.20 -12.75
CA HIS A 272 15.22 12.72 -11.40
C HIS A 272 15.30 11.63 -10.31
N LYS A 273 16.46 10.96 -10.22
CA LYS A 273 16.70 9.85 -9.26
C LYS A 273 16.48 10.25 -7.79
N GLY A 274 16.63 11.55 -7.46
CA GLY A 274 16.37 12.09 -6.11
C GLY A 274 14.92 12.02 -5.63
N LEU A 275 13.97 11.65 -6.50
CA LEU A 275 12.58 11.35 -6.11
C LEU A 275 12.48 10.12 -5.19
N VAL A 276 13.45 9.22 -5.28
CA VAL A 276 13.57 8.08 -4.39
C VAL A 276 14.90 8.19 -3.65
N THR A 277 14.85 8.34 -2.33
CA THR A 277 16.06 8.46 -1.52
C THR A 277 16.75 7.11 -1.32
N ASN A 278 18.03 7.13 -0.94
CA ASN A 278 18.79 5.92 -0.62
C ASN A 278 18.18 5.09 0.51
N ASN A 279 17.41 5.74 1.40
CA ASN A 279 16.69 5.08 2.50
C ASN A 279 15.30 4.57 2.08
N GLY A 280 14.99 4.55 0.78
CA GLY A 280 13.72 4.03 0.27
C GLY A 280 12.51 4.94 0.52
N ILE A 281 12.70 6.23 0.75
CA ILE A 281 11.60 7.21 0.84
C ILE A 281 11.26 7.67 -0.58
N PHE A 282 10.01 7.50 -0.95
CA PHE A 282 9.43 7.97 -2.20
C PHE A 282 8.78 9.33 -1.95
N ARG A 283 9.31 10.37 -2.58
CA ARG A 283 8.82 11.74 -2.39
C ARG A 283 7.53 11.99 -3.17
N PRO A 284 6.65 12.89 -2.68
CA PRO A 284 5.54 13.39 -3.46
C PRO A 284 6.05 14.09 -4.73
N PHE A 285 5.36 13.91 -5.84
CA PHE A 285 5.80 14.46 -7.13
C PHE A 285 4.65 14.94 -8.01
N ALA A 286 4.95 15.81 -8.95
CA ALA A 286 4.03 16.27 -9.98
C ALA A 286 4.22 15.45 -11.27
N LEU A 287 3.13 14.90 -11.79
CA LEU A 287 3.07 14.12 -13.01
C LEU A 287 2.57 15.01 -14.16
N VAL A 288 3.34 15.11 -15.24
CA VAL A 288 2.96 15.77 -16.50
C VAL A 288 3.34 14.86 -17.65
N ASP A 289 2.41 14.59 -18.55
CA ASP A 289 2.62 13.75 -19.74
C ASP A 289 3.28 12.38 -19.40
N GLY A 290 2.87 11.79 -18.26
CA GLY A 290 3.36 10.49 -17.79
C GLY A 290 4.71 10.51 -17.07
N ARG A 291 5.33 11.70 -16.87
CA ARG A 291 6.65 11.85 -16.25
C ARG A 291 6.60 12.75 -15.03
N ALA A 292 7.49 12.48 -14.08
CA ALA A 292 7.67 13.31 -12.91
C ALA A 292 8.50 14.55 -13.29
N VAL A 293 7.95 15.75 -13.03
CA VAL A 293 8.55 17.04 -13.42
C VAL A 293 8.83 17.97 -12.24
N ALA A 294 8.32 17.66 -11.07
CA ALA A 294 8.50 18.46 -9.87
C ALA A 294 8.38 17.56 -8.62
N THR A 295 8.94 18.00 -7.50
CA THR A 295 8.55 17.55 -6.16
C THR A 295 7.59 18.55 -5.54
N TRP A 296 6.87 18.12 -4.50
CA TRP A 296 6.04 19.02 -3.74
C TRP A 296 5.97 18.62 -2.27
N ARG A 297 5.55 19.55 -1.43
CA ARG A 297 5.31 19.33 0.00
C ARG A 297 4.10 20.11 0.48
N LEU A 298 3.50 19.66 1.57
CA LEU A 298 2.49 20.42 2.28
C LEU A 298 3.14 21.20 3.43
N SER A 299 3.04 22.51 3.38
CA SER A 299 3.56 23.43 4.39
C SER A 299 2.43 24.31 4.89
N ARG A 300 2.11 24.24 6.18
CA ARG A 300 1.03 25.03 6.82
C ARG A 300 -0.32 24.91 6.08
N GLY A 301 -0.64 23.72 5.58
CA GLY A 301 -1.87 23.46 4.84
C GLY A 301 -1.84 23.91 3.38
N LYS A 302 -0.71 24.42 2.87
CA LYS A 302 -0.53 24.85 1.49
C LYS A 302 0.45 23.95 0.76
N VAL A 303 0.17 23.68 -0.50
CA VAL A 303 1.05 22.92 -1.40
C VAL A 303 2.13 23.85 -1.94
N GLU A 304 3.38 23.47 -1.72
CA GLU A 304 4.56 24.13 -2.30
C GLU A 304 5.18 23.17 -3.33
N VAL A 305 5.27 23.61 -4.58
CA VAL A 305 5.83 22.84 -5.70
C VAL A 305 7.23 23.33 -6.04
N GLU A 306 8.17 22.37 -6.12
CA GLU A 306 9.56 22.62 -6.52
C GLU A 306 9.81 21.94 -7.88
N HIS A 307 9.95 22.73 -8.93
CA HIS A 307 10.14 22.23 -10.29
C HIS A 307 11.54 21.62 -10.47
N LEU A 308 11.61 20.42 -11.03
CA LEU A 308 12.85 19.71 -11.39
C LEU A 308 13.25 20.02 -12.84
N GLU A 309 12.27 20.38 -13.66
CA GLU A 309 12.45 20.79 -15.06
C GLU A 309 11.40 21.83 -15.47
N ARG A 310 11.61 22.45 -16.63
CA ARG A 310 10.66 23.43 -17.17
C ARG A 310 9.39 22.75 -17.64
N VAL A 311 8.25 23.30 -17.25
CA VAL A 311 6.93 22.89 -17.73
C VAL A 311 6.27 24.01 -18.53
N THR A 312 5.34 23.68 -19.39
CA THR A 312 4.57 24.69 -20.14
C THR A 312 3.68 25.51 -19.20
N LYS A 313 3.35 26.76 -19.56
CA LYS A 313 2.40 27.58 -18.80
C LYS A 313 1.05 26.88 -18.57
N LYS A 314 0.58 26.12 -19.57
CA LYS A 314 -0.65 25.34 -19.48
C LYS A 314 -0.54 24.23 -18.43
N ALA A 315 0.58 23.51 -18.39
CA ALA A 315 0.82 22.46 -17.39
C ALA A 315 0.96 23.05 -15.99
N ALA A 316 1.70 24.16 -15.83
CA ALA A 316 1.84 24.87 -14.58
C ALA A 316 0.48 25.31 -14.00
N GLY A 317 -0.36 25.96 -14.79
CA GLY A 317 -1.69 26.36 -14.33
C GLY A 317 -2.60 25.18 -13.93
N ARG A 318 -2.44 24.02 -14.60
CA ARG A 318 -3.16 22.78 -14.18
C ARG A 318 -2.62 22.21 -12.88
N LEU A 319 -1.31 22.26 -12.65
CA LEU A 319 -0.71 21.83 -11.39
C LEU A 319 -1.12 22.73 -10.22
N GLU A 320 -1.25 24.05 -10.45
CA GLU A 320 -1.77 25.00 -9.44
C GLU A 320 -3.24 24.70 -9.08
N ALA A 321 -4.08 24.41 -10.08
CA ALA A 321 -5.45 23.98 -9.84
C ALA A 321 -5.51 22.66 -9.08
N ASP A 322 -4.64 21.69 -9.42
CA ASP A 322 -4.57 20.42 -8.74
C ASP A 322 -4.01 20.55 -7.31
N ALA A 323 -3.11 21.51 -7.06
CA ALA A 323 -2.63 21.84 -5.71
C ALA A 323 -3.78 22.29 -4.81
N THR A 324 -4.63 23.18 -5.32
CA THR A 324 -5.84 23.60 -4.61
C THR A 324 -6.78 22.42 -4.32
N ALA A 325 -6.91 21.49 -5.26
CA ALA A 325 -7.73 20.29 -5.05
C ALA A 325 -7.10 19.30 -4.04
N VAL A 326 -5.77 19.20 -3.97
CA VAL A 326 -5.06 18.44 -2.91
C VAL A 326 -5.32 19.05 -1.55
N GLU A 327 -5.21 20.38 -1.42
CA GLU A 327 -5.47 21.09 -0.17
C GLU A 327 -6.92 20.87 0.31
N ALA A 328 -7.89 21.01 -0.59
CA ALA A 328 -9.30 20.77 -0.29
C ALA A 328 -9.58 19.32 0.15
N PHE A 329 -9.03 18.34 -0.57
CA PHE A 329 -9.16 16.92 -0.23
C PHE A 329 -8.63 16.60 1.17
N LEU A 330 -7.49 17.19 1.55
CA LEU A 330 -6.86 16.94 2.84
C LEU A 330 -7.48 17.72 4.01
N ALA A 331 -8.30 18.72 3.71
CA ALA A 331 -8.99 19.52 4.72
C ALA A 331 -10.37 18.96 5.11
N GLY A 332 -10.99 18.15 4.23
CA GLY A 332 -12.23 17.43 4.47
C GLY A 332 -12.00 16.05 4.99
#